data_29b082148d9c31ccb6c2796415cfb0ee
#
_entry.id   29b082148d9c31ccb6c2796415cfb0ee
#
_cell.length_a   1.000
_cell.length_b   1.000
_cell.length_c   1.000
_cell.angle_alpha   90.00
_cell.angle_beta   90.00
_cell.angle_gamma   90.00
#
_symmetry.space_group_name_H-M   'P 1'
#
loop_
_entity.id
_entity.type
_entity.pdbx_description
1 polymer ?
#
loop_
_entity_poly.entity_id
_entity_poly.type
_entity_poly.pdbx_seq_one_letter_code
_entity_poly.pdbx_strand_id
1 'polypeptide(L)'
;MSRPSAIRIADGDTVAVALRVIAAGESVSVAGESLIARQEVPAGHKIALASFEPEQVIRKYGVPIGVATTPIERGDWVHSHNLRTSLSGVLDYQYSPNGSMSKLEIGSDPNRNATRGVGMVPTFMGYKRANGKVGTRNELWVLNTVGCVNHAAERIAKQAAERYAGRVDGIHAFAHPYGCSQLGDDLKNTQAVLAGLLRHPNAGGVLILGLGCENNQLNELMRLADDVDASRIAFFNTQDVIDELEEGTGAVARLIERVSEDRRVECPVSDLVLGHKCGGSDGFSGITANALLGRIADRLTSLGGSVLLTEVPEMFGAEQQLMNRATSDAVFGDIVHMVNDFKEYFLRHNQPVYENPSPGNKAGGLTTLEEKSQGAIQKGGRAPVSRVLRYGQPLSGSGLSLLESPGNDGVSSTAMVVSGATLLLFTTGRGTPLGFPVPTLKISSNTDIATRKPHWIDFNAGSLLDGTKTMAQLEDDLFALILAVASGEQLANNEKNGYREIAIWKEGVTL
;
A
#
# COMPACT_ATOMS: atom_id res chain seq x y z
N MET A 1 32.18 16.73 5.28
CA MET A 1 31.53 16.73 6.60
C MET A 1 31.21 15.28 6.96
N SER A 2 31.49 14.84 8.20
CA SER A 2 31.09 13.49 8.66
C SER A 2 29.57 13.36 8.67
N ARG A 3 29.03 12.21 8.24
CA ARG A 3 27.58 11.95 8.27
C ARG A 3 27.09 12.05 9.72
N PRO A 4 25.90 12.64 9.97
CA PRO A 4 25.32 12.66 11.31
C PRO A 4 25.05 11.23 11.79
N SER A 5 25.29 10.97 13.06
CA SER A 5 25.01 9.65 13.67
C SER A 5 23.54 9.44 13.98
N ALA A 6 22.78 10.52 14.18
CA ALA A 6 21.35 10.52 14.44
C ALA A 6 20.68 11.77 13.87
N ILE A 7 19.38 11.71 13.66
CA ILE A 7 18.57 12.80 13.13
C ILE A 7 17.36 13.07 14.02
N ARG A 8 17.10 14.33 14.35
CA ARG A 8 15.84 14.83 14.91
C ARG A 8 14.92 15.19 13.73
N ILE A 9 13.69 14.70 13.71
CA ILE A 9 12.79 14.83 12.56
C ILE A 9 12.04 16.17 12.59
N ALA A 10 11.56 16.57 13.77
CA ALA A 10 10.87 17.84 13.98
C ALA A 10 11.47 18.57 15.20
N ASP A 11 11.37 19.91 15.24
CA ASP A 11 11.96 20.71 16.31
C ASP A 11 11.44 20.39 17.71
N GLY A 12 10.18 19.94 17.81
CA GLY A 12 9.54 19.50 19.05
C GLY A 12 9.85 18.07 19.47
N ASP A 13 10.68 17.33 18.71
CA ASP A 13 10.98 15.93 19.02
C ASP A 13 11.90 15.83 20.23
N THR A 14 11.57 14.91 21.12
CA THR A 14 12.31 14.59 22.33
C THR A 14 13.19 13.35 22.19
N VAL A 15 13.17 12.74 21.00
CA VAL A 15 14.06 11.67 20.58
C VAL A 15 14.64 11.95 19.20
N ALA A 16 15.81 11.35 18.92
CA ALA A 16 16.39 11.30 17.57
C ALA A 16 16.48 9.86 17.08
N VAL A 17 16.44 9.65 15.75
CA VAL A 17 16.62 8.34 15.11
C VAL A 17 18.09 8.12 14.80
N ALA A 18 18.66 7.03 15.29
CA ALA A 18 20.03 6.62 15.00
C ALA A 18 20.14 6.18 13.51
N LEU A 19 21.00 6.83 12.74
CA LEU A 19 21.23 6.53 11.32
C LEU A 19 22.18 5.35 11.09
N ARG A 20 22.90 4.97 12.12
CA ARG A 20 23.79 3.80 12.22
C ARG A 20 23.78 3.29 13.65
N VAL A 21 24.44 2.17 13.91
CA VAL A 21 24.69 1.75 15.29
C VAL A 21 25.52 2.82 15.99
N ILE A 22 25.07 3.25 17.17
CA ILE A 22 25.76 4.19 18.06
C ILE A 22 26.27 3.38 19.24
N ALA A 23 27.59 3.39 19.48
CA ALA A 23 28.19 2.65 20.58
C ALA A 23 27.94 3.31 21.94
N ALA A 24 27.94 2.53 23.01
CA ALA A 24 27.91 3.08 24.38
C ALA A 24 29.12 3.98 24.61
N GLY A 25 28.91 5.15 25.21
CA GLY A 25 29.93 6.17 25.45
C GLY A 25 30.27 7.06 24.23
N GLU A 26 29.67 6.79 23.06
CA GLU A 26 29.88 7.59 21.85
C GLU A 26 29.23 8.99 21.99
N SER A 27 29.97 10.01 21.56
CA SER A 27 29.43 11.39 21.44
C SER A 27 28.65 11.54 20.14
N VAL A 28 27.37 11.85 20.26
CA VAL A 28 26.41 12.01 19.16
C VAL A 28 26.03 13.48 19.01
N SER A 29 26.19 14.05 17.80
CA SER A 29 25.71 15.39 17.48
C SER A 29 24.37 15.34 16.79
N VAL A 30 23.36 16.02 17.35
CA VAL A 30 21.99 16.12 16.81
C VAL A 30 21.54 17.57 16.82
N ALA A 31 21.20 18.14 15.67
CA ALA A 31 20.71 19.52 15.52
C ALA A 31 21.61 20.58 16.20
N GLY A 32 22.93 20.38 16.19
CA GLY A 32 23.90 21.30 16.77
C GLY A 32 24.19 21.09 18.26
N GLU A 33 23.47 20.19 18.92
CA GLU A 33 23.73 19.77 20.30
C GLU A 33 24.53 18.46 20.34
N SER A 34 25.36 18.27 21.38
CA SER A 34 26.08 17.02 21.62
C SER A 34 25.48 16.30 22.84
N LEU A 35 25.41 14.99 22.76
CA LEU A 35 25.01 14.10 23.86
C LEU A 35 25.88 12.84 23.85
N ILE A 36 25.97 12.16 24.99
CA ILE A 36 26.68 10.88 25.11
C ILE A 36 25.66 9.74 25.13
N ALA A 37 25.82 8.77 24.25
CA ALA A 37 25.00 7.55 24.29
C ALA A 37 25.35 6.74 25.55
N ARG A 38 24.35 6.45 26.39
CA ARG A 38 24.58 5.73 27.66
C ARG A 38 24.67 4.22 27.48
N GLN A 39 24.15 3.73 26.37
CA GLN A 39 24.18 2.33 25.93
C GLN A 39 24.25 2.26 24.41
N GLU A 40 24.46 1.06 23.85
CA GLU A 40 24.39 0.88 22.41
C GLU A 40 22.96 1.16 21.90
N VAL A 41 22.85 1.94 20.81
CA VAL A 41 21.58 2.23 20.14
C VAL A 41 21.66 1.69 18.71
N PRO A 42 20.84 0.68 18.34
CA PRO A 42 20.84 0.12 16.99
C PRO A 42 20.38 1.13 15.92
N ALA A 43 20.79 0.91 14.69
CA ALA A 43 20.32 1.72 13.55
C ALA A 43 18.78 1.67 13.41
N GLY A 44 18.15 2.80 13.12
CA GLY A 44 16.69 2.95 13.06
C GLY A 44 15.99 3.11 14.41
N HIS A 45 16.71 2.88 15.53
CA HIS A 45 16.16 3.05 16.87
C HIS A 45 16.31 4.49 17.38
N LYS A 46 15.67 4.77 18.51
CA LYS A 46 15.60 6.12 19.10
C LYS A 46 16.57 6.29 20.24
N ILE A 47 17.23 7.47 20.28
CA ILE A 47 18.02 7.95 21.41
C ILE A 47 17.31 9.15 22.05
N ALA A 48 17.24 9.19 23.38
CA ALA A 48 16.60 10.26 24.14
C ALA A 48 17.40 11.57 24.05
N LEU A 49 16.73 12.66 23.69
CA LEU A 49 17.29 14.02 23.66
C LEU A 49 17.06 14.78 24.99
N ALA A 50 16.17 14.27 25.85
CA ALA A 50 15.84 14.81 27.15
C ALA A 50 15.67 13.67 28.16
N SER A 51 15.65 13.98 29.46
CA SER A 51 15.27 13.02 30.50
C SER A 51 13.75 13.02 30.68
N PHE A 52 13.19 11.86 31.08
CA PHE A 52 11.77 11.66 31.31
C PHE A 52 11.54 10.89 32.60
N GLU A 53 10.55 11.36 33.38
CA GLU A 53 9.95 10.58 34.44
C GLU A 53 8.85 9.66 33.88
N PRO A 54 8.45 8.59 34.60
CA PRO A 54 7.32 7.78 34.21
C PRO A 54 6.08 8.62 33.91
N GLU A 55 5.27 8.19 32.94
CA GLU A 55 4.08 8.85 32.41
C GLU A 55 4.35 10.14 31.61
N GLN A 56 5.56 10.61 31.48
CA GLN A 56 5.87 11.75 30.62
C GLN A 56 5.83 11.37 29.13
N VAL A 57 5.32 12.32 28.33
CA VAL A 57 5.09 12.14 26.89
C VAL A 57 6.40 12.19 26.10
N ILE A 58 6.63 11.18 25.29
CA ILE A 58 7.73 11.13 24.32
C ILE A 58 7.21 11.54 22.94
N ARG A 59 7.96 12.40 22.24
CA ARG A 59 7.56 12.97 20.95
C ARG A 59 8.53 12.60 19.83
N LYS A 60 7.94 12.25 18.66
CA LYS A 60 8.61 12.06 17.38
C LYS A 60 7.66 12.56 16.27
N TYR A 61 8.18 13.10 15.21
CA TYR A 61 7.39 13.76 14.15
C TYR A 61 6.62 15.01 14.64
N GLY A 62 7.08 15.64 15.73
CA GLY A 62 6.40 16.77 16.36
C GLY A 62 5.17 16.42 17.21
N VAL A 63 4.83 15.13 17.34
CA VAL A 63 3.62 14.63 18.00
C VAL A 63 3.95 13.56 19.06
N PRO A 64 3.06 13.31 20.02
CA PRO A 64 3.19 12.19 20.97
C PRO A 64 3.29 10.84 20.24
N ILE A 65 4.22 9.99 20.68
CA ILE A 65 4.34 8.59 20.25
C ILE A 65 4.14 7.61 21.41
N GLY A 66 3.76 8.10 22.58
CA GLY A 66 3.53 7.32 23.79
C GLY A 66 4.11 7.99 25.02
N VAL A 67 4.15 7.25 26.13
CA VAL A 67 4.64 7.71 27.43
C VAL A 67 5.75 6.81 27.98
N ALA A 68 6.67 7.39 28.73
CA ALA A 68 7.72 6.66 29.44
C ALA A 68 7.11 5.72 30.50
N THR A 69 7.62 4.50 30.63
CA THR A 69 7.18 3.54 31.66
C THR A 69 8.13 3.49 32.86
N THR A 70 9.37 3.91 32.67
CA THR A 70 10.44 3.99 33.67
C THR A 70 11.18 5.31 33.47
N PRO A 71 11.98 5.79 34.44
CA PRO A 71 12.88 6.92 34.20
C PRO A 71 13.77 6.68 32.99
N ILE A 72 13.88 7.66 32.10
CA ILE A 72 14.73 7.66 30.91
C ILE A 72 15.66 8.86 31.03
N GLU A 73 16.96 8.64 30.92
CA GLU A 73 17.95 9.71 30.93
C GLU A 73 18.31 10.16 29.51
N ARG A 74 18.73 11.41 29.37
CA ARG A 74 19.25 11.92 28.10
C ARG A 74 20.43 11.03 27.63
N GLY A 75 20.34 10.50 26.39
CA GLY A 75 21.30 9.57 25.81
C GLY A 75 20.92 8.10 25.97
N ASP A 76 19.80 7.76 26.62
CA ASP A 76 19.31 6.40 26.70
C ASP A 76 18.66 5.93 25.38
N TRP A 77 18.71 4.64 25.16
CA TRP A 77 17.94 3.98 24.10
C TRP A 77 16.46 3.92 24.49
N VAL A 78 15.62 4.51 23.64
CA VAL A 78 14.16 4.51 23.84
C VAL A 78 13.52 3.43 22.97
N HIS A 79 12.89 2.44 23.62
CA HIS A 79 12.24 1.33 22.94
C HIS A 79 11.12 0.72 23.82
N SER A 80 10.58 -0.44 23.43
CA SER A 80 9.45 -1.10 24.10
C SER A 80 9.70 -1.49 25.57
N HIS A 81 10.94 -1.45 26.07
CA HIS A 81 11.27 -1.69 27.47
C HIS A 81 10.99 -0.47 28.37
N ASN A 82 10.91 0.74 27.80
CA ASN A 82 10.73 1.98 28.55
C ASN A 82 9.74 2.97 27.90
N LEU A 83 9.03 2.57 26.82
CA LEU A 83 8.00 3.34 26.15
C LEU A 83 6.78 2.48 25.88
N ARG A 84 5.59 2.96 26.26
CA ARG A 84 4.29 2.33 25.98
C ARG A 84 3.36 3.25 25.19
N THR A 85 2.36 2.65 24.53
CA THR A 85 1.28 3.36 23.84
C THR A 85 0.38 4.12 24.83
N SER A 86 -0.21 5.20 24.34
CA SER A 86 -1.29 5.95 25.01
C SER A 86 -2.64 5.73 24.32
N LEU A 87 -2.72 4.89 23.29
CA LEU A 87 -3.95 4.63 22.55
C LEU A 87 -4.98 3.91 23.43
N SER A 88 -6.23 4.33 23.28
CA SER A 88 -7.42 3.71 23.84
C SER A 88 -8.42 3.40 22.72
N GLY A 89 -9.59 2.84 23.04
CA GLY A 89 -10.62 2.43 22.07
C GLY A 89 -11.17 3.54 21.16
N VAL A 90 -12.47 3.51 20.93
CA VAL A 90 -13.18 4.50 20.11
C VAL A 90 -13.05 5.90 20.68
N LEU A 91 -12.86 6.89 19.82
CA LEU A 91 -12.65 8.29 20.18
C LEU A 91 -13.66 9.20 19.47
N ASP A 92 -13.96 10.34 20.10
CA ASP A 92 -14.65 11.46 19.47
C ASP A 92 -13.61 12.37 18.77
N TYR A 93 -13.90 12.77 17.54
CA TYR A 93 -13.03 13.61 16.75
C TYR A 93 -13.68 14.94 16.40
N GLN A 94 -12.87 15.97 16.22
CA GLN A 94 -13.33 17.29 15.81
C GLN A 94 -12.72 17.67 14.45
N TYR A 95 -13.56 18.12 13.55
CA TYR A 95 -13.11 18.62 12.26
C TYR A 95 -12.45 19.99 12.41
N SER A 96 -11.17 20.04 12.08
CA SER A 96 -10.38 21.28 12.14
C SER A 96 -9.54 21.44 10.85
N PRO A 97 -10.19 21.82 9.74
CA PRO A 97 -9.53 21.87 8.42
C PRO A 97 -8.36 22.84 8.34
N ASN A 98 -8.31 23.85 9.24
CA ASN A 98 -7.23 24.84 9.33
C ASN A 98 -6.27 24.55 10.50
N GLY A 99 -6.46 23.43 11.20
CA GLY A 99 -5.57 22.99 12.26
C GLY A 99 -4.15 22.81 11.74
N SER A 100 -3.19 23.44 12.43
CA SER A 100 -1.76 23.37 12.11
C SER A 100 -1.32 21.92 11.91
N MET A 101 -1.19 21.49 10.67
CA MET A 101 -0.36 20.34 10.37
C MET A 101 1.03 20.70 10.92
N SER A 102 1.54 19.91 11.86
CA SER A 102 2.95 20.03 12.26
C SER A 102 3.75 20.08 10.95
N LYS A 103 4.49 21.18 10.75
CA LYS A 103 5.36 21.31 9.58
C LYS A 103 6.45 20.26 9.69
N LEU A 104 6.15 19.05 9.20
CA LEU A 104 7.17 18.06 8.92
C LEU A 104 7.97 18.56 7.72
N GLU A 105 8.91 19.45 7.99
CA GLU A 105 9.86 19.98 7.00
C GLU A 105 10.98 18.97 6.71
N ILE A 106 10.63 17.72 6.41
CA ILE A 106 11.61 16.82 5.81
C ILE A 106 11.74 17.24 4.35
N GLY A 107 12.69 18.16 4.09
CA GLY A 107 13.00 18.63 2.74
C GLY A 107 11.92 19.51 2.09
N SER A 108 11.30 20.44 2.83
CA SER A 108 10.45 21.46 2.25
C SER A 108 11.29 22.43 1.42
N ASP A 109 11.15 22.38 0.10
CA ASP A 109 11.57 23.46 -0.79
C ASP A 109 10.41 24.47 -0.92
N PRO A 110 10.52 25.69 -0.36
CA PRO A 110 9.48 26.71 -0.45
C PRO A 110 9.21 27.17 -1.90
N ASN A 111 10.12 26.89 -2.85
CA ASN A 111 9.97 27.23 -4.27
C ASN A 111 9.30 26.13 -5.12
N ARG A 112 8.82 25.06 -4.53
CA ARG A 112 8.31 23.89 -5.23
C ARG A 112 7.17 24.18 -6.22
N ASN A 113 6.32 25.18 -5.96
CA ASN A 113 5.21 25.57 -6.83
C ASN A 113 5.57 26.67 -7.86
N ALA A 114 6.71 27.32 -7.70
CA ALA A 114 7.05 28.50 -8.53
C ALA A 114 7.83 28.14 -9.81
N THR A 115 8.44 26.97 -9.92
CA THR A 115 9.37 26.62 -11.00
C THR A 115 8.87 25.52 -11.97
N ARG A 116 7.71 24.91 -11.71
CA ARG A 116 7.10 24.03 -12.71
C ARG A 116 6.25 24.89 -13.64
N GLY A 117 6.90 25.46 -14.67
CA GLY A 117 6.24 26.14 -15.78
C GLY A 117 5.12 25.27 -16.37
N VAL A 118 4.19 25.88 -17.10
CA VAL A 118 3.12 25.24 -17.89
C VAL A 118 3.79 24.33 -18.94
N GLY A 119 4.35 23.22 -18.48
CA GLY A 119 4.93 22.15 -19.29
C GLY A 119 3.83 21.16 -19.69
N MET A 120 4.08 20.43 -20.76
CA MET A 120 3.23 19.34 -21.22
C MET A 120 2.89 18.40 -20.06
N VAL A 121 1.60 18.04 -19.91
CA VAL A 121 1.16 17.05 -18.92
C VAL A 121 1.89 15.74 -19.20
N PRO A 122 2.58 15.14 -18.21
CA PRO A 122 3.26 13.85 -18.41
C PRO A 122 2.27 12.79 -18.90
N THR A 123 2.76 11.90 -19.77
CA THR A 123 1.96 10.82 -20.37
C THR A 123 2.64 9.48 -20.16
N PHE A 124 1.89 8.41 -20.37
CA PHE A 124 2.38 7.03 -20.42
C PHE A 124 1.66 6.26 -21.52
N MET A 125 2.23 5.14 -21.95
CA MET A 125 1.62 4.28 -22.95
C MET A 125 0.73 3.22 -22.28
N GLY A 126 -0.61 3.41 -22.36
CA GLY A 126 -1.60 2.56 -21.68
C GLY A 126 -2.62 1.92 -22.63
N TYR A 127 -3.42 1.01 -22.11
CA TYR A 127 -4.51 0.34 -22.82
C TYR A 127 -5.86 0.96 -22.43
N LYS A 128 -6.47 1.74 -23.32
CA LYS A 128 -7.81 2.32 -23.08
C LYS A 128 -8.87 1.24 -23.17
N ARG A 129 -9.73 1.14 -22.17
CA ARG A 129 -10.88 0.24 -22.12
C ARG A 129 -12.17 0.97 -22.52
N ALA A 130 -13.19 0.21 -22.94
CA ALA A 130 -14.47 0.74 -23.35
C ALA A 130 -15.18 1.60 -22.28
N ASN A 131 -14.96 1.28 -20.99
CA ASN A 131 -15.47 2.03 -19.85
C ASN A 131 -14.67 3.30 -19.50
N GLY A 132 -13.71 3.69 -20.33
CA GLY A 132 -12.88 4.87 -20.13
C GLY A 132 -11.69 4.71 -19.18
N LYS A 133 -11.56 3.56 -18.50
CA LYS A 133 -10.38 3.27 -17.66
C LYS A 133 -9.17 2.91 -18.52
N VAL A 134 -7.97 3.08 -17.95
CA VAL A 134 -6.72 2.78 -18.64
C VAL A 134 -5.92 1.73 -17.88
N GLY A 135 -5.59 0.63 -18.55
CA GLY A 135 -4.72 -0.41 -18.02
C GLY A 135 -3.24 -0.12 -18.32
N THR A 136 -2.37 -0.50 -17.41
CA THR A 136 -0.91 -0.52 -17.59
C THR A 136 -0.42 -1.84 -18.16
N ARG A 137 -1.31 -2.83 -18.23
CA ARG A 137 -1.09 -4.17 -18.83
C ARG A 137 -2.31 -4.59 -19.65
N ASN A 138 -2.09 -5.54 -20.55
CA ASN A 138 -3.11 -6.21 -21.33
C ASN A 138 -2.97 -7.72 -21.12
N GLU A 139 -3.41 -8.18 -19.97
CA GLU A 139 -3.27 -9.57 -19.53
C GLU A 139 -4.58 -10.33 -19.70
N LEU A 140 -4.50 -11.65 -19.78
CA LEU A 140 -5.65 -12.54 -19.64
C LEU A 140 -5.63 -13.16 -18.24
N TRP A 141 -6.72 -12.96 -17.50
CA TRP A 141 -6.84 -13.48 -16.14
C TRP A 141 -7.80 -14.68 -16.10
N VAL A 142 -7.39 -15.73 -15.41
CA VAL A 142 -8.24 -16.91 -15.11
C VAL A 142 -8.63 -16.81 -13.64
N LEU A 143 -9.87 -16.49 -13.40
CA LEU A 143 -10.46 -16.36 -12.07
C LEU A 143 -11.29 -17.58 -11.73
N ASN A 144 -11.46 -17.87 -10.46
CA ASN A 144 -12.29 -18.97 -10.00
C ASN A 144 -13.26 -18.47 -8.93
N THR A 145 -14.50 -18.98 -8.96
CA THR A 145 -15.53 -18.65 -7.96
C THR A 145 -15.28 -19.36 -6.64
N VAL A 146 -14.51 -20.46 -6.65
CA VAL A 146 -14.30 -21.34 -5.50
C VAL A 146 -12.94 -22.01 -5.53
N GLY A 147 -12.35 -22.23 -4.36
CA GLY A 147 -11.05 -22.88 -4.21
C GLY A 147 -10.94 -24.29 -4.81
N CYS A 148 -12.06 -25.00 -4.97
CA CYS A 148 -12.07 -26.35 -5.52
C CYS A 148 -11.53 -26.46 -6.95
N VAL A 149 -11.61 -25.37 -7.73
CA VAL A 149 -11.15 -25.33 -9.13
C VAL A 149 -9.83 -24.57 -9.31
N ASN A 150 -9.12 -24.23 -8.22
CA ASN A 150 -7.84 -23.53 -8.28
C ASN A 150 -6.84 -24.20 -9.24
N HIS A 151 -6.62 -25.50 -9.07
CA HIS A 151 -5.63 -26.22 -9.90
C HIS A 151 -6.03 -26.35 -11.36
N ALA A 152 -7.34 -26.44 -11.67
CA ALA A 152 -7.81 -26.38 -13.04
C ALA A 152 -7.52 -25.01 -13.67
N ALA A 153 -7.82 -23.92 -12.95
CA ALA A 153 -7.51 -22.54 -13.38
C ALA A 153 -6.00 -22.33 -13.61
N GLU A 154 -5.17 -22.75 -12.67
CA GLU A 154 -3.69 -22.65 -12.78
C GLU A 154 -3.16 -23.44 -13.97
N ARG A 155 -3.68 -24.65 -14.19
CA ARG A 155 -3.26 -25.51 -15.31
C ARG A 155 -3.65 -24.93 -16.65
N ILE A 156 -4.88 -24.41 -16.79
CA ILE A 156 -5.35 -23.70 -17.99
C ILE A 156 -4.47 -22.48 -18.26
N ALA A 157 -4.25 -21.64 -17.25
CA ALA A 157 -3.43 -20.43 -17.38
C ALA A 157 -1.99 -20.76 -17.81
N LYS A 158 -1.36 -21.79 -17.22
CA LYS A 158 -0.01 -22.22 -17.55
C LYS A 158 0.10 -22.72 -18.99
N GLN A 159 -0.79 -23.61 -19.43
CA GLN A 159 -0.79 -24.12 -20.79
C GLN A 159 -1.03 -23.01 -21.81
N ALA A 160 -1.93 -22.07 -21.49
CA ALA A 160 -2.20 -20.94 -22.35
C ALA A 160 -1.00 -19.96 -22.43
N ALA A 161 -0.33 -19.69 -21.30
CA ALA A 161 0.87 -18.83 -21.28
C ALA A 161 2.00 -19.38 -22.16
N GLU A 162 2.19 -20.70 -22.14
CA GLU A 162 3.17 -21.37 -23.02
C GLU A 162 2.76 -21.27 -24.49
N ARG A 163 1.49 -21.52 -24.81
CA ARG A 163 0.96 -21.57 -26.18
C ARG A 163 0.88 -20.19 -26.83
N TYR A 164 0.53 -19.15 -26.06
CA TYR A 164 0.26 -17.80 -26.57
C TYR A 164 1.30 -16.78 -26.11
N ALA A 165 2.52 -17.21 -25.81
CA ALA A 165 3.62 -16.34 -25.44
C ALA A 165 3.77 -15.16 -26.41
N GLY A 166 3.85 -13.93 -25.88
CA GLY A 166 4.03 -12.71 -26.66
C GLY A 166 2.77 -12.18 -27.36
N ARG A 167 1.60 -12.85 -27.23
CA ARG A 167 0.32 -12.36 -27.79
C ARG A 167 -0.34 -11.31 -26.87
N VAL A 168 -0.12 -11.40 -25.58
CA VAL A 168 -0.58 -10.51 -24.52
C VAL A 168 0.55 -10.30 -23.51
N ASP A 169 0.41 -9.35 -22.58
CA ASP A 169 1.44 -9.05 -21.56
C ASP A 169 1.61 -10.22 -20.55
N GLY A 170 0.62 -11.08 -20.39
CA GLY A 170 0.67 -12.27 -19.54
C GLY A 170 -0.66 -13.01 -19.47
N ILE A 171 -0.63 -14.27 -19.00
CA ILE A 171 -1.82 -15.08 -18.70
C ILE A 171 -1.63 -15.66 -17.31
N HIS A 172 -2.54 -15.32 -16.37
CA HIS A 172 -2.37 -15.60 -14.95
C HIS A 172 -3.66 -16.13 -14.33
N ALA A 173 -3.53 -17.08 -13.39
CA ALA A 173 -4.60 -17.50 -12.49
C ALA A 173 -4.33 -16.98 -11.07
N PHE A 174 -5.37 -16.67 -10.32
CA PHE A 174 -5.27 -16.18 -8.94
C PHE A 174 -6.04 -17.13 -8.02
N ALA A 175 -5.30 -18.02 -7.35
CA ALA A 175 -5.86 -19.00 -6.42
C ALA A 175 -6.32 -18.35 -5.11
N HIS A 176 -7.43 -18.84 -4.57
CA HIS A 176 -7.93 -18.51 -3.24
C HIS A 176 -8.71 -19.68 -2.63
N PRO A 177 -8.79 -19.81 -1.28
CA PRO A 177 -9.44 -20.97 -0.65
C PRO A 177 -10.95 -20.78 -0.40
N TYR A 178 -11.57 -19.72 -0.90
CA TYR A 178 -12.93 -19.30 -0.56
C TYR A 178 -13.96 -19.67 -1.63
N GLY A 179 -15.21 -19.20 -1.46
CA GLY A 179 -16.32 -19.38 -2.41
C GLY A 179 -17.31 -20.45 -2.00
N CYS A 180 -16.90 -21.48 -1.24
CA CYS A 180 -17.74 -22.49 -0.65
C CYS A 180 -17.84 -22.31 0.87
N SER A 181 -18.96 -22.70 1.46
CA SER A 181 -19.18 -22.64 2.93
C SER A 181 -18.99 -21.26 3.55
N GLN A 182 -19.17 -20.19 2.78
CA GLN A 182 -19.14 -18.82 3.24
C GLN A 182 -20.54 -18.23 3.41
N LEU A 183 -20.70 -17.38 4.42
CA LEU A 183 -21.94 -16.68 4.75
C LEU A 183 -21.68 -15.19 4.96
N GLY A 184 -22.76 -14.39 4.91
CA GLY A 184 -22.73 -12.97 5.30
C GLY A 184 -21.65 -12.16 4.61
N ASP A 185 -20.89 -11.40 5.39
CA ASP A 185 -19.89 -10.47 4.85
C ASP A 185 -18.66 -11.18 4.25
N ASP A 186 -18.30 -12.37 4.72
CA ASP A 186 -17.25 -13.17 4.09
C ASP A 186 -17.55 -13.53 2.64
N LEU A 187 -18.80 -13.92 2.35
CA LEU A 187 -19.23 -14.19 0.97
C LEU A 187 -19.25 -12.90 0.15
N LYS A 188 -19.79 -11.82 0.69
CA LYS A 188 -19.80 -10.50 0.03
C LYS A 188 -18.39 -10.00 -0.27
N ASN A 189 -17.45 -10.15 0.67
CA ASN A 189 -16.05 -9.78 0.47
C ASN A 189 -15.41 -10.58 -0.67
N THR A 190 -15.67 -11.90 -0.73
CA THR A 190 -15.20 -12.75 -1.83
C THR A 190 -15.78 -12.30 -3.16
N GLN A 191 -17.08 -12.04 -3.23
CA GLN A 191 -17.75 -11.53 -4.41
C GLN A 191 -17.22 -10.15 -4.84
N ALA A 192 -17.03 -9.23 -3.90
CA ALA A 192 -16.52 -7.89 -4.19
C ALA A 192 -15.10 -7.94 -4.76
N VAL A 193 -14.22 -8.78 -4.21
CA VAL A 193 -12.87 -8.97 -4.73
C VAL A 193 -12.90 -9.53 -6.15
N LEU A 194 -13.65 -10.58 -6.41
CA LEU A 194 -13.72 -11.20 -7.74
C LEU A 194 -14.37 -10.26 -8.76
N ALA A 195 -15.45 -9.55 -8.40
CA ALA A 195 -16.07 -8.56 -9.26
C ALA A 195 -15.12 -7.37 -9.56
N GLY A 196 -14.30 -6.95 -8.59
CA GLY A 196 -13.27 -5.94 -8.79
C GLY A 196 -12.17 -6.39 -9.75
N LEU A 197 -11.73 -7.65 -9.67
CA LEU A 197 -10.78 -8.23 -10.62
C LEU A 197 -11.37 -8.32 -12.03
N LEU A 198 -12.66 -8.69 -12.17
CA LEU A 198 -13.37 -8.70 -13.46
C LEU A 198 -13.39 -7.35 -14.15
N ARG A 199 -13.51 -6.26 -13.39
CA ARG A 199 -13.56 -4.87 -13.88
C ARG A 199 -12.18 -4.25 -14.08
N HIS A 200 -11.12 -4.96 -13.69
CA HIS A 200 -9.81 -4.34 -13.60
C HIS A 200 -9.24 -4.01 -14.99
N PRO A 201 -8.77 -2.78 -15.26
CA PRO A 201 -8.35 -2.38 -16.60
C PRO A 201 -7.07 -3.08 -17.09
N ASN A 202 -6.26 -3.70 -16.22
CA ASN A 202 -5.13 -4.52 -16.64
C ASN A 202 -5.57 -5.88 -17.20
N ALA A 203 -6.77 -6.35 -16.88
CA ALA A 203 -7.36 -7.52 -17.51
C ALA A 203 -7.91 -7.13 -18.89
N GLY A 204 -7.21 -7.51 -19.96
CA GLY A 204 -7.70 -7.39 -21.34
C GLY A 204 -8.81 -8.40 -21.63
N GLY A 205 -8.79 -9.55 -20.96
CA GLY A 205 -9.82 -10.58 -21.00
C GLY A 205 -9.82 -11.43 -19.74
N VAL A 206 -10.97 -12.01 -19.39
CA VAL A 206 -11.12 -12.84 -18.20
C VAL A 206 -11.86 -14.13 -18.52
N LEU A 207 -11.28 -15.27 -18.11
CA LEU A 207 -11.98 -16.54 -18.00
C LEU A 207 -12.37 -16.77 -16.55
N ILE A 208 -13.63 -17.11 -16.28
CA ILE A 208 -14.11 -17.44 -14.93
C ILE A 208 -14.50 -18.90 -14.89
N LEU A 209 -13.95 -19.63 -13.91
CA LEU A 209 -14.30 -21.02 -13.64
C LEU A 209 -15.15 -21.11 -12.37
N GLY A 210 -16.37 -21.67 -12.51
CA GLY A 210 -17.16 -22.14 -11.38
C GLY A 210 -17.00 -23.65 -11.20
N LEU A 211 -17.33 -24.14 -10.00
CA LEU A 211 -17.56 -25.58 -9.82
C LEU A 211 -18.97 -25.95 -10.22
N GLY A 212 -20.00 -25.23 -9.71
CA GLY A 212 -21.41 -25.42 -9.95
C GLY A 212 -22.25 -25.57 -8.69
N CYS A 213 -21.66 -25.97 -7.55
CA CYS A 213 -22.38 -26.19 -6.28
C CYS A 213 -21.93 -25.28 -5.12
N GLU A 214 -21.03 -24.33 -5.35
CA GLU A 214 -20.53 -23.39 -4.36
C GLU A 214 -21.56 -22.29 -3.98
N ASN A 215 -21.35 -21.63 -2.83
CA ASN A 215 -22.19 -20.51 -2.43
C ASN A 215 -21.97 -19.27 -3.32
N ASN A 216 -20.75 -19.08 -3.83
CA ASN A 216 -20.40 -17.98 -4.72
C ASN A 216 -20.70 -18.33 -6.18
N GLN A 217 -21.99 -18.34 -6.53
CA GLN A 217 -22.49 -18.76 -7.86
C GLN A 217 -22.05 -17.79 -8.97
N LEU A 218 -21.68 -18.33 -10.14
CA LEU A 218 -21.28 -17.56 -11.33
C LEU A 218 -22.29 -16.48 -11.72
N ASN A 219 -23.59 -16.81 -11.73
CA ASN A 219 -24.64 -15.87 -12.12
C ASN A 219 -24.74 -14.67 -11.15
N GLU A 220 -24.48 -14.88 -9.86
CA GLU A 220 -24.44 -13.80 -8.88
C GLU A 220 -23.23 -12.90 -9.10
N LEU A 221 -22.05 -13.49 -9.32
CA LEU A 221 -20.83 -12.74 -9.59
C LEU A 221 -20.97 -11.89 -10.87
N MET A 222 -21.54 -12.44 -11.93
CA MET A 222 -21.77 -11.72 -13.19
C MET A 222 -22.76 -10.56 -13.02
N ARG A 223 -23.76 -10.69 -12.17
CA ARG A 223 -24.68 -9.57 -11.84
C ARG A 223 -24.00 -8.44 -11.08
N LEU A 224 -23.03 -8.78 -10.22
CA LEU A 224 -22.24 -7.78 -9.50
C LEU A 224 -21.26 -7.03 -10.41
N ALA A 225 -20.92 -7.57 -11.57
CA ALA A 225 -20.00 -7.04 -12.54
C ALA A 225 -20.70 -6.72 -13.89
N ASP A 226 -21.90 -6.15 -13.85
CA ASP A 226 -22.75 -5.86 -15.01
C ASP A 226 -22.22 -4.75 -15.95
N ASP A 227 -21.22 -3.98 -15.49
CA ASP A 227 -20.57 -2.89 -16.22
C ASP A 227 -19.33 -3.34 -17.04
N VAL A 228 -19.09 -4.67 -17.16
CA VAL A 228 -17.96 -5.22 -17.92
C VAL A 228 -18.30 -5.48 -19.38
N ASP A 229 -17.28 -5.41 -20.25
CA ASP A 229 -17.43 -5.79 -21.67
C ASP A 229 -17.60 -7.31 -21.82
N ALA A 230 -18.82 -7.77 -22.03
CA ALA A 230 -19.15 -9.19 -22.15
C ALA A 230 -18.35 -9.90 -23.26
N SER A 231 -17.88 -9.20 -24.30
CA SER A 231 -17.06 -9.79 -25.37
C SER A 231 -15.65 -10.19 -24.93
N ARG A 232 -15.24 -9.74 -23.72
CA ARG A 232 -13.93 -10.02 -23.12
C ARG A 232 -14.01 -10.98 -21.93
N ILE A 233 -15.18 -11.57 -21.71
CA ILE A 233 -15.40 -12.51 -20.61
C ILE A 233 -15.91 -13.83 -21.17
N ALA A 234 -15.32 -14.92 -20.67
CA ALA A 234 -15.82 -16.28 -20.85
C ALA A 234 -16.00 -16.90 -19.47
N PHE A 235 -17.01 -17.73 -19.29
CA PHE A 235 -17.25 -18.42 -18.03
C PHE A 235 -17.98 -19.74 -18.24
N PHE A 236 -17.75 -20.71 -17.35
CA PHE A 236 -18.47 -21.98 -17.28
C PHE A 236 -18.29 -22.65 -15.91
N ASN A 237 -19.20 -23.54 -15.54
CA ASN A 237 -19.00 -24.42 -14.39
C ASN A 237 -18.30 -25.71 -14.84
N THR A 238 -17.33 -26.16 -14.09
CA THR A 238 -16.58 -27.40 -14.42
C THR A 238 -17.47 -28.65 -14.34
N GLN A 239 -18.51 -28.65 -13.51
CA GLN A 239 -19.49 -29.77 -13.44
C GLN A 239 -20.40 -29.88 -14.67
N ASP A 240 -20.51 -28.83 -15.48
CA ASP A 240 -21.41 -28.79 -16.66
C ASP A 240 -20.69 -29.21 -17.95
N VAL A 241 -19.37 -29.46 -17.91
CA VAL A 241 -18.57 -29.84 -19.07
C VAL A 241 -17.90 -31.21 -18.88
N ILE A 242 -17.51 -31.85 -20.00
CA ILE A 242 -16.87 -33.17 -19.97
C ILE A 242 -15.39 -33.06 -19.58
N ASP A 243 -14.69 -32.05 -20.11
CA ASP A 243 -13.28 -31.77 -19.85
C ASP A 243 -13.08 -30.26 -19.65
N GLU A 244 -12.87 -29.87 -18.41
CA GLU A 244 -12.71 -28.48 -18.05
C GLU A 244 -11.40 -27.87 -18.60
N LEU A 245 -10.40 -28.70 -18.89
CA LEU A 245 -9.14 -28.20 -19.46
C LEU A 245 -9.29 -27.93 -20.96
N GLU A 246 -9.99 -28.80 -21.69
CA GLU A 246 -10.30 -28.60 -23.10
C GLU A 246 -11.19 -27.37 -23.29
N GLU A 247 -12.31 -27.29 -22.54
CA GLU A 247 -13.21 -26.13 -22.61
C GLU A 247 -12.51 -24.84 -22.20
N GLY A 248 -11.73 -24.84 -21.09
CA GLY A 248 -10.98 -23.68 -20.61
C GLY A 248 -9.93 -23.20 -21.59
N THR A 249 -9.14 -24.09 -22.19
CA THR A 249 -8.16 -23.72 -23.22
C THR A 249 -8.82 -23.21 -24.49
N GLY A 250 -9.98 -23.76 -24.88
CA GLY A 250 -10.80 -23.27 -25.98
C GLY A 250 -11.34 -21.86 -25.72
N ALA A 251 -11.84 -21.62 -24.50
CA ALA A 251 -12.31 -20.29 -24.07
C ALA A 251 -11.17 -19.25 -24.08
N VAL A 252 -9.99 -19.61 -23.55
CA VAL A 252 -8.80 -18.73 -23.61
C VAL A 252 -8.41 -18.44 -25.04
N ALA A 253 -8.44 -19.41 -25.94
CA ALA A 253 -8.12 -19.20 -27.36
C ALA A 253 -9.01 -18.10 -27.98
N ARG A 254 -10.35 -18.18 -27.74
CA ARG A 254 -11.30 -17.16 -28.20
C ARG A 254 -11.03 -15.77 -27.63
N LEU A 255 -10.70 -15.70 -26.32
CA LEU A 255 -10.36 -14.45 -25.67
C LEU A 255 -9.06 -13.83 -26.21
N ILE A 256 -8.03 -14.64 -26.45
CA ILE A 256 -6.75 -14.20 -26.99
C ILE A 256 -6.91 -13.57 -28.39
N GLU A 257 -7.77 -14.11 -29.26
CA GLU A 257 -8.06 -13.51 -30.57
C GLU A 257 -8.50 -12.04 -30.41
N ARG A 258 -9.35 -11.76 -29.41
CA ARG A 258 -9.86 -10.43 -29.12
C ARG A 258 -8.82 -9.53 -28.44
N VAL A 259 -8.20 -10.03 -27.38
CA VAL A 259 -7.30 -9.24 -26.50
C VAL A 259 -6.00 -8.87 -27.23
N SER A 260 -5.50 -9.73 -28.11
CA SER A 260 -4.27 -9.47 -28.86
C SER A 260 -4.39 -8.38 -29.92
N GLU A 261 -5.58 -7.86 -30.18
CA GLU A 261 -5.80 -6.70 -31.06
C GLU A 261 -5.57 -5.35 -30.33
N ASP A 262 -5.60 -5.33 -29.00
CA ASP A 262 -5.38 -4.12 -28.24
C ASP A 262 -3.97 -3.54 -28.46
N ARG A 263 -3.89 -2.21 -28.48
CA ARG A 263 -2.62 -1.49 -28.65
C ARG A 263 -2.48 -0.45 -27.55
N ARG A 264 -1.26 -0.26 -27.09
CA ARG A 264 -0.93 0.86 -26.20
C ARG A 264 -1.10 2.17 -26.98
N VAL A 265 -1.70 3.14 -26.29
CA VAL A 265 -1.86 4.51 -26.80
C VAL A 265 -1.36 5.49 -25.74
N GLU A 266 -1.03 6.69 -26.17
CA GLU A 266 -0.65 7.75 -25.24
C GLU A 266 -1.83 8.15 -24.37
N CYS A 267 -1.61 8.13 -23.05
CA CYS A 267 -2.59 8.45 -22.02
C CYS A 267 -2.01 9.48 -21.05
N PRO A 268 -2.79 10.45 -20.59
CA PRO A 268 -2.32 11.40 -19.60
C PRO A 268 -2.10 10.71 -18.25
N VAL A 269 -1.16 11.21 -17.47
CA VAL A 269 -0.85 10.66 -16.14
C VAL A 269 -2.04 10.73 -15.18
N SER A 270 -3.04 11.58 -15.47
CA SER A 270 -4.32 11.63 -14.73
C SER A 270 -5.13 10.34 -14.78
N ASP A 271 -4.86 9.46 -15.75
CA ASP A 271 -5.51 8.16 -15.86
C ASP A 271 -4.86 7.09 -14.96
N LEU A 272 -3.71 7.39 -14.32
CA LEU A 272 -3.06 6.47 -13.38
C LEU A 272 -3.78 6.44 -12.04
N VAL A 273 -3.93 5.22 -11.52
CA VAL A 273 -4.37 4.94 -10.14
C VAL A 273 -3.25 4.19 -9.42
N LEU A 274 -2.62 4.84 -8.45
CA LEU A 274 -1.58 4.24 -7.64
C LEU A 274 -2.11 3.78 -6.29
N GLY A 275 -1.79 2.56 -5.90
CA GLY A 275 -2.00 2.08 -4.52
C GLY A 275 -0.72 2.25 -3.69
N HIS A 276 -0.82 2.91 -2.54
CA HIS A 276 0.31 3.15 -1.63
C HIS A 276 0.23 2.22 -0.41
N LYS A 277 1.19 1.33 -0.27
CA LYS A 277 1.26 0.28 0.75
C LYS A 277 2.57 0.33 1.52
N CYS A 278 2.57 -0.12 2.79
CA CYS A 278 3.81 -0.45 3.49
C CYS A 278 3.73 -1.83 4.15
N GLY A 279 4.82 -2.60 4.07
CA GLY A 279 4.94 -3.88 4.74
C GLY A 279 6.37 -4.13 5.22
N GLY A 280 6.53 -4.67 6.44
CA GLY A 280 7.84 -4.83 7.05
C GLY A 280 8.53 -3.50 7.34
N SER A 281 7.78 -2.51 7.85
CA SER A 281 8.30 -1.16 8.17
C SER A 281 9.35 -1.18 9.27
N ASP A 282 10.31 -0.25 9.19
CA ASP A 282 11.36 0.02 10.16
C ASP A 282 11.37 1.49 10.61
N GLY A 283 12.29 1.87 11.46
CA GLY A 283 12.44 3.25 11.97
C GLY A 283 12.75 4.30 10.89
N PHE A 284 13.20 3.86 9.71
CA PHE A 284 13.51 4.74 8.58
C PHE A 284 12.32 4.93 7.61
N SER A 285 11.34 4.04 7.63
CA SER A 285 10.24 4.02 6.67
C SER A 285 9.51 5.36 6.58
N GLY A 286 9.19 5.98 7.73
CA GLY A 286 8.47 7.25 7.79
C GLY A 286 9.26 8.47 7.32
N ILE A 287 10.60 8.39 7.29
CA ILE A 287 11.47 9.51 6.91
C ILE A 287 12.09 9.35 5.51
N THR A 288 11.98 8.17 4.91
CA THR A 288 12.52 7.87 3.57
C THR A 288 11.40 7.43 2.63
N ALA A 289 11.16 6.14 2.51
CA ALA A 289 10.27 5.56 1.51
C ALA A 289 8.82 6.05 1.62
N ASN A 290 8.22 6.12 2.84
CA ASN A 290 6.85 6.61 3.00
C ASN A 290 6.75 8.12 2.71
N ALA A 291 7.73 8.91 3.15
CA ALA A 291 7.79 10.33 2.83
C ALA A 291 7.95 10.58 1.32
N LEU A 292 8.73 9.73 0.62
CA LEU A 292 8.86 9.76 -0.83
C LEU A 292 7.54 9.44 -1.53
N LEU A 293 6.81 8.40 -1.08
CA LEU A 293 5.47 8.11 -1.60
C LEU A 293 4.51 9.28 -1.40
N GLY A 294 4.61 9.99 -0.28
CA GLY A 294 3.83 11.19 -0.03
C GLY A 294 4.07 12.28 -1.09
N ARG A 295 5.31 12.45 -1.52
CA ARG A 295 5.63 13.37 -2.63
C ARG A 295 5.08 12.91 -3.97
N ILE A 296 5.11 11.61 -4.23
CA ILE A 296 4.45 11.03 -5.42
C ILE A 296 2.94 11.23 -5.35
N ALA A 297 2.31 11.06 -4.17
CA ALA A 297 0.88 11.33 -3.98
C ALA A 297 0.53 12.79 -4.31
N ASP A 298 1.28 13.75 -3.74
CA ASP A 298 1.08 15.17 -4.01
C ASP A 298 1.26 15.49 -5.50
N ARG A 299 2.30 14.95 -6.14
CA ARG A 299 2.59 15.16 -7.55
C ARG A 299 1.50 14.59 -8.45
N LEU A 300 1.12 13.31 -8.24
CA LEU A 300 0.14 12.64 -9.08
C LEU A 300 -1.25 13.29 -8.95
N THR A 301 -1.69 13.57 -7.71
CA THR A 301 -3.01 14.18 -7.47
C THR A 301 -3.07 15.61 -8.00
N SER A 302 -1.99 16.39 -7.97
CA SER A 302 -1.92 17.72 -8.59
C SER A 302 -2.01 17.67 -10.12
N LEU A 303 -1.69 16.53 -10.73
CA LEU A 303 -1.83 16.28 -12.18
C LEU A 303 -3.16 15.59 -12.54
N GLY A 304 -4.09 15.47 -11.57
CA GLY A 304 -5.42 14.90 -11.78
C GLY A 304 -5.49 13.37 -11.62
N GLY A 305 -4.40 12.68 -11.31
CA GLY A 305 -4.40 11.25 -11.06
C GLY A 305 -4.93 10.86 -9.68
N SER A 306 -4.93 9.56 -9.39
CA SER A 306 -5.53 9.01 -8.18
C SER A 306 -4.55 8.22 -7.33
N VAL A 307 -4.68 8.35 -6.01
CA VAL A 307 -3.93 7.59 -5.02
C VAL A 307 -4.90 6.93 -4.04
N LEU A 308 -4.72 5.63 -3.81
CA LEU A 308 -5.39 4.87 -2.76
C LEU A 308 -4.45 4.69 -1.58
N LEU A 309 -4.89 5.10 -0.39
CA LEU A 309 -4.23 4.83 0.89
C LEU A 309 -5.17 3.95 1.73
N THR A 310 -4.65 2.86 2.26
CA THR A 310 -5.43 1.89 3.03
C THR A 310 -4.73 1.53 4.35
N GLU A 311 -4.99 0.35 4.92
CA GLU A 311 -4.41 -0.10 6.20
C GLU A 311 -4.96 0.70 7.38
N VAL A 312 -6.29 0.68 7.56
CA VAL A 312 -6.97 1.50 8.58
C VAL A 312 -6.36 1.35 9.98
N PRO A 313 -5.98 0.14 10.46
CA PRO A 313 -5.31 0.00 11.76
C PRO A 313 -3.97 0.73 11.86
N GLU A 314 -3.31 1.01 10.74
CA GLU A 314 -2.05 1.76 10.71
C GLU A 314 -2.26 3.28 10.59
N MET A 315 -3.49 3.75 10.75
CA MET A 315 -3.84 5.17 10.89
C MET A 315 -4.10 5.55 12.35
N PHE A 316 -4.35 4.57 13.25
CA PHE A 316 -4.69 4.83 14.65
C PHE A 316 -3.58 5.61 15.38
N GLY A 317 -3.96 6.69 16.04
CA GLY A 317 -3.04 7.66 16.67
C GLY A 317 -2.49 8.74 15.72
N ALA A 318 -2.81 8.65 14.41
CA ALA A 318 -2.47 9.66 13.41
C ALA A 318 -3.69 10.09 12.57
N GLU A 319 -4.85 9.48 12.80
CA GLU A 319 -6.08 9.65 12.02
C GLU A 319 -6.58 11.09 11.96
N GLN A 320 -6.43 11.87 13.03
CA GLN A 320 -6.87 13.27 13.07
C GLN A 320 -6.18 14.11 11.95
N GLN A 321 -4.95 13.78 11.59
CA GLN A 321 -4.25 14.48 10.50
C GLN A 321 -4.89 14.20 9.14
N LEU A 322 -5.39 12.98 8.90
CA LEU A 322 -6.13 12.64 7.70
C LEU A 322 -7.53 13.27 7.71
N MET A 323 -8.20 13.23 8.86
CA MET A 323 -9.51 13.84 9.08
C MET A 323 -9.49 15.35 8.81
N ASN A 324 -8.47 16.06 9.26
CA ASN A 324 -8.32 17.50 9.03
C ASN A 324 -8.04 17.86 7.56
N ARG A 325 -7.71 16.88 6.72
CA ARG A 325 -7.50 17.01 5.28
C ARG A 325 -8.72 16.65 4.45
N ALA A 326 -9.83 16.26 5.08
CA ALA A 326 -11.08 15.98 4.38
C ALA A 326 -11.54 17.19 3.58
N THR A 327 -12.06 16.95 2.36
CA THR A 327 -12.54 18.01 1.47
C THR A 327 -13.90 18.58 1.87
N SER A 328 -14.60 17.90 2.79
CA SER A 328 -15.91 18.32 3.31
C SER A 328 -16.22 17.65 4.66
N ASP A 329 -17.23 18.17 5.36
CA ASP A 329 -17.76 17.56 6.59
C ASP A 329 -18.26 16.13 6.36
N ALA A 330 -18.82 15.83 5.20
CA ALA A 330 -19.26 14.48 4.86
C ALA A 330 -18.06 13.52 4.76
N VAL A 331 -16.99 13.91 4.07
CA VAL A 331 -15.76 13.09 3.99
C VAL A 331 -15.10 12.95 5.37
N PHE A 332 -15.11 14.01 6.19
CA PHE A 332 -14.65 13.90 7.57
C PHE A 332 -15.45 12.84 8.35
N GLY A 333 -16.79 12.90 8.27
CA GLY A 333 -17.67 11.91 8.90
C GLY A 333 -17.40 10.48 8.41
N ASP A 334 -17.20 10.29 7.12
CA ASP A 334 -16.84 8.97 6.54
C ASP A 334 -15.51 8.44 7.08
N ILE A 335 -14.50 9.31 7.28
CA ILE A 335 -13.21 8.90 7.87
C ILE A 335 -13.40 8.51 9.32
N VAL A 336 -14.18 9.29 10.10
CA VAL A 336 -14.48 8.97 11.50
C VAL A 336 -15.17 7.61 11.61
N HIS A 337 -16.19 7.35 10.77
CA HIS A 337 -16.88 6.06 10.75
C HIS A 337 -15.93 4.93 10.40
N MET A 338 -15.14 5.05 9.33
CA MET A 338 -14.18 4.02 8.92
C MET A 338 -13.21 3.67 10.04
N VAL A 339 -12.66 4.67 10.72
CA VAL A 339 -11.68 4.48 11.81
C VAL A 339 -12.31 3.83 13.03
N ASN A 340 -13.47 4.35 13.48
CA ASN A 340 -14.13 3.87 14.68
C ASN A 340 -14.76 2.49 14.47
N ASP A 341 -15.39 2.21 13.31
CA ASP A 341 -15.92 0.89 12.96
C ASP A 341 -14.79 -0.16 13.01
N PHE A 342 -13.57 0.21 12.56
CA PHE A 342 -12.42 -0.69 12.62
C PHE A 342 -11.89 -0.90 14.04
N LYS A 343 -11.93 0.12 14.91
CA LYS A 343 -11.61 -0.03 16.34
C LYS A 343 -12.63 -0.94 17.02
N GLU A 344 -13.92 -0.76 16.72
CA GLU A 344 -14.99 -1.63 17.22
C GLU A 344 -14.85 -3.08 16.75
N TYR A 345 -14.37 -3.28 15.50
CA TYR A 345 -14.02 -4.61 14.98
C TYR A 345 -13.02 -5.31 15.89
N PHE A 346 -11.92 -4.65 16.31
CA PHE A 346 -10.97 -5.21 17.27
C PHE A 346 -11.62 -5.52 18.62
N LEU A 347 -12.40 -4.59 19.14
CA LEU A 347 -13.05 -4.74 20.45
C LEU A 347 -14.08 -5.88 20.46
N ARG A 348 -14.86 -6.07 19.39
CA ARG A 348 -15.79 -7.21 19.25
C ARG A 348 -15.07 -8.57 19.33
N HIS A 349 -13.83 -8.62 18.85
CA HIS A 349 -13.00 -9.82 18.92
C HIS A 349 -12.13 -9.90 20.18
N ASN A 350 -12.38 -9.05 21.18
CA ASN A 350 -11.60 -8.97 22.43
C ASN A 350 -10.10 -8.75 22.18
N GLN A 351 -9.76 -7.96 21.16
CA GLN A 351 -8.38 -7.59 20.83
C GLN A 351 -8.13 -6.12 21.13
N PRO A 352 -6.93 -5.77 21.64
CA PRO A 352 -6.56 -4.36 21.81
C PRO A 352 -6.34 -3.68 20.44
N VAL A 353 -6.72 -2.41 20.33
CA VAL A 353 -6.56 -1.64 19.09
C VAL A 353 -5.11 -1.33 18.75
N TYR A 354 -4.17 -1.54 19.66
CA TYR A 354 -2.76 -1.14 19.59
C TYR A 354 -1.77 -2.32 19.52
N GLU A 355 -2.19 -3.51 19.11
CA GLU A 355 -1.31 -4.70 19.05
C GLU A 355 -0.18 -4.57 18.01
N ASN A 356 -0.43 -3.82 16.93
CA ASN A 356 0.62 -3.39 16.02
C ASN A 356 1.53 -2.33 16.70
N PRO A 357 2.85 -2.27 16.51
CA PRO A 357 3.72 -2.93 15.52
C PRO A 357 4.05 -4.40 15.81
N SER A 358 4.24 -5.17 14.72
CA SER A 358 4.67 -6.56 14.80
C SER A 358 6.09 -6.70 15.41
N PRO A 359 6.47 -7.91 15.87
CA PRO A 359 7.84 -8.15 16.38
C PRO A 359 8.94 -7.72 15.41
N GLY A 360 8.76 -7.95 14.09
CA GLY A 360 9.71 -7.53 13.06
C GLY A 360 9.83 -6.01 12.93
N ASN A 361 8.73 -5.27 13.08
CA ASN A 361 8.76 -3.82 13.09
C ASN A 361 9.46 -3.27 14.34
N LYS A 362 9.22 -3.89 15.52
CA LYS A 362 9.90 -3.54 16.78
C LYS A 362 11.40 -3.77 16.65
N ALA A 363 11.83 -4.93 16.13
CA ALA A 363 13.24 -5.19 15.83
C ALA A 363 13.86 -4.20 14.82
N GLY A 364 13.05 -3.54 14.02
CA GLY A 364 13.45 -2.48 13.08
C GLY A 364 13.41 -1.07 13.68
N GLY A 365 13.15 -0.90 14.98
CA GLY A 365 13.22 0.40 15.69
C GLY A 365 11.87 1.06 15.98
N LEU A 366 10.74 0.54 15.49
CA LEU A 366 9.40 1.01 15.84
C LEU A 366 8.99 0.49 17.22
N THR A 367 8.18 1.25 17.95
CA THR A 367 7.76 0.88 19.33
C THR A 367 6.26 0.81 19.50
N THR A 368 5.57 1.91 19.26
CA THR A 368 4.14 2.06 19.50
C THR A 368 3.39 2.17 18.18
N LEU A 369 2.07 1.96 18.21
CA LEU A 369 1.25 2.11 17.02
C LEU A 369 1.20 3.58 16.57
N GLU A 370 1.14 4.53 17.51
CA GLU A 370 1.19 5.96 17.19
C GLU A 370 2.44 6.30 16.39
N GLU A 371 3.62 5.80 16.78
CA GLU A 371 4.86 6.02 16.04
C GLU A 371 4.78 5.43 14.64
N LYS A 372 4.29 4.20 14.51
CA LYS A 372 4.15 3.53 13.22
C LYS A 372 3.16 4.27 12.32
N SER A 373 2.02 4.67 12.86
CA SER A 373 0.96 5.36 12.12
C SER A 373 1.42 6.74 11.62
N GLN A 374 2.16 7.49 12.42
CA GLN A 374 2.75 8.76 11.97
C GLN A 374 3.66 8.57 10.76
N GLY A 375 4.42 7.48 10.71
CA GLY A 375 5.23 7.12 9.54
C GLY A 375 4.38 6.59 8.38
N ALA A 376 3.33 5.83 8.65
CA ALA A 376 2.49 5.21 7.64
C ALA A 376 1.65 6.23 6.85
N ILE A 377 1.02 7.21 7.52
CA ILE A 377 0.19 8.23 6.86
C ILE A 377 0.98 9.17 5.96
N GLN A 378 2.33 9.23 6.10
CA GLN A 378 3.19 10.02 5.21
C GLN A 378 3.03 9.60 3.75
N LYS A 379 2.67 8.34 3.46
CA LYS A 379 2.40 7.83 2.11
C LYS A 379 1.30 8.61 1.36
N GLY A 380 0.39 9.25 2.09
CA GLY A 380 -0.68 10.09 1.53
C GLY A 380 -0.26 11.54 1.25
N GLY A 381 1.00 11.93 1.52
CA GLY A 381 1.49 13.29 1.31
C GLY A 381 0.68 14.35 2.05
N ARG A 382 0.45 15.47 1.36
CA ARG A 382 -0.37 16.61 1.83
C ARG A 382 -1.69 16.76 1.05
N ALA A 383 -1.94 15.89 0.05
CA ALA A 383 -3.12 15.96 -0.77
C ALA A 383 -4.40 15.92 0.08
N PRO A 384 -5.44 16.72 -0.26
CA PRO A 384 -6.73 16.62 0.40
C PRO A 384 -7.33 15.22 0.25
N VAL A 385 -7.98 14.71 1.29
CA VAL A 385 -8.72 13.44 1.24
C VAL A 385 -10.08 13.70 0.59
N SER A 386 -10.25 13.17 -0.62
CA SER A 386 -11.42 13.42 -1.46
C SER A 386 -12.62 12.52 -1.12
N ARG A 387 -12.35 11.31 -0.61
CA ARG A 387 -13.40 10.32 -0.30
C ARG A 387 -12.86 9.15 0.54
N VAL A 388 -13.81 8.38 1.05
CA VAL A 388 -13.58 7.07 1.69
C VAL A 388 -14.27 6.00 0.82
N LEU A 389 -13.61 4.89 0.59
CA LEU A 389 -14.12 3.72 -0.11
C LEU A 389 -14.30 2.57 0.89
N ARG A 390 -15.39 1.83 0.76
CA ARG A 390 -15.58 0.56 1.48
C ARG A 390 -14.76 -0.54 0.85
N TYR A 391 -14.50 -1.62 1.59
CA TYR A 391 -13.76 -2.78 1.09
C TYR A 391 -14.37 -3.32 -0.21
N GLY A 392 -13.53 -3.44 -1.26
CA GLY A 392 -13.95 -3.89 -2.59
C GLY A 392 -14.75 -2.88 -3.43
N GLN A 393 -14.99 -1.67 -2.93
CA GLN A 393 -15.67 -0.62 -3.68
C GLN A 393 -14.76 -0.07 -4.78
N PRO A 394 -15.23 0.03 -6.04
CA PRO A 394 -14.46 0.61 -7.13
C PRO A 394 -14.27 2.12 -6.93
N LEU A 395 -13.08 2.60 -7.30
CA LEU A 395 -12.75 4.03 -7.30
C LEU A 395 -13.58 4.78 -8.34
N SER A 396 -14.14 5.90 -7.93
CA SER A 396 -14.79 6.91 -8.79
C SER A 396 -14.14 8.27 -8.58
N GLY A 397 -13.81 8.98 -9.67
CA GLY A 397 -13.16 10.30 -9.63
C GLY A 397 -11.66 10.21 -9.25
N SER A 398 -11.01 11.38 -9.10
CA SER A 398 -9.57 11.52 -8.88
C SER A 398 -9.20 12.02 -7.47
N GLY A 399 -7.90 12.08 -7.16
CA GLY A 399 -7.34 12.59 -5.90
C GLY A 399 -6.98 11.50 -4.91
N LEU A 400 -6.72 11.87 -3.66
CA LEU A 400 -6.41 10.93 -2.57
C LEU A 400 -7.70 10.34 -2.00
N SER A 401 -7.81 9.03 -2.01
CA SER A 401 -8.91 8.28 -1.39
C SER A 401 -8.39 7.39 -0.28
N LEU A 402 -9.12 7.31 0.83
CA LEU A 402 -8.90 6.30 1.85
C LEU A 402 -9.75 5.08 1.54
N LEU A 403 -9.19 3.89 1.73
CA LEU A 403 -9.86 2.62 1.45
C LEU A 403 -9.90 1.77 2.72
N GLU A 404 -11.10 1.35 3.08
CA GLU A 404 -11.33 0.43 4.19
C GLU A 404 -10.67 -0.93 3.91
N SER A 405 -9.72 -1.32 4.78
CA SER A 405 -9.09 -2.64 4.76
C SER A 405 -8.26 -2.87 6.01
N PRO A 406 -8.08 -4.12 6.47
CA PRO A 406 -7.13 -4.43 7.53
C PRO A 406 -5.68 -4.13 7.09
N GLY A 407 -4.76 -4.16 8.06
CA GLY A 407 -3.33 -3.94 7.81
C GLY A 407 -2.58 -5.13 7.20
N ASN A 408 -3.22 -6.30 7.03
CA ASN A 408 -2.61 -7.48 6.40
C ASN A 408 -2.17 -7.15 4.97
N ASP A 409 -0.89 -7.39 4.65
CA ASP A 409 -0.28 -6.99 3.37
C ASP A 409 -1.01 -7.56 2.15
N GLY A 410 -1.39 -8.83 2.21
CA GLY A 410 -2.12 -9.50 1.13
C GLY A 410 -3.51 -8.90 0.91
N VAL A 411 -4.28 -8.77 2.00
CA VAL A 411 -5.67 -8.28 1.95
C VAL A 411 -5.74 -6.82 1.51
N SER A 412 -4.92 -5.96 2.12
CA SER A 412 -4.94 -4.53 1.83
C SER A 412 -4.45 -4.20 0.41
N SER A 413 -3.44 -4.91 -0.09
CA SER A 413 -2.98 -4.72 -1.47
C SER A 413 -4.00 -5.23 -2.48
N THR A 414 -4.61 -6.40 -2.22
CA THR A 414 -5.72 -6.91 -3.05
C THR A 414 -6.88 -5.91 -3.07
N ALA A 415 -7.25 -5.33 -1.91
CA ALA A 415 -8.30 -4.32 -1.82
C ALA A 415 -8.00 -3.11 -2.73
N MET A 416 -6.76 -2.61 -2.76
CA MET A 416 -6.38 -1.52 -3.66
C MET A 416 -6.47 -1.91 -5.14
N VAL A 417 -6.03 -3.12 -5.50
CA VAL A 417 -6.14 -3.63 -6.88
C VAL A 417 -7.60 -3.67 -7.30
N VAL A 418 -8.47 -4.32 -6.52
CA VAL A 418 -9.89 -4.46 -6.90
C VAL A 418 -10.66 -3.14 -6.89
N SER A 419 -10.17 -2.14 -6.14
CA SER A 419 -10.68 -0.77 -6.20
C SER A 419 -10.19 0.00 -7.44
N GLY A 420 -9.24 -0.54 -8.21
CA GLY A 420 -8.80 -0.01 -9.50
C GLY A 420 -7.35 0.48 -9.55
N ALA A 421 -6.51 0.23 -8.53
CA ALA A 421 -5.09 0.55 -8.61
C ALA A 421 -4.41 -0.24 -9.73
N THR A 422 -3.89 0.44 -10.74
CA THR A 422 -3.22 -0.17 -11.89
C THR A 422 -1.74 -0.42 -11.67
N LEU A 423 -1.20 0.11 -10.57
CA LEU A 423 0.17 -0.07 -10.11
C LEU A 423 0.23 0.13 -8.59
N LEU A 424 0.99 -0.69 -7.87
CA LEU A 424 1.22 -0.55 -6.43
C LEU A 424 2.64 -0.04 -6.15
N LEU A 425 2.74 0.90 -5.22
CA LEU A 425 4.00 1.34 -4.60
C LEU A 425 4.07 0.76 -3.19
N PHE A 426 4.92 -0.22 -2.99
CA PHE A 426 5.03 -1.00 -1.77
C PHE A 426 6.34 -0.67 -1.03
N THR A 427 6.27 0.11 0.05
CA THR A 427 7.46 0.45 0.84
C THR A 427 7.80 -0.65 1.84
N THR A 428 9.10 -0.87 2.07
CA THR A 428 9.56 -1.89 3.01
C THR A 428 10.93 -1.56 3.59
N GLY A 429 11.12 -1.85 4.89
CA GLY A 429 12.43 -1.76 5.55
C GLY A 429 13.10 -3.13 5.74
N ARG A 430 12.29 -4.21 5.72
CA ARG A 430 12.73 -5.58 5.99
C ARG A 430 12.73 -6.46 4.73
N GLY A 431 11.94 -6.07 3.72
CA GLY A 431 11.75 -6.81 2.46
C GLY A 431 10.72 -7.92 2.54
N THR A 432 10.07 -8.18 1.40
CA THR A 432 9.15 -9.29 1.19
C THR A 432 9.11 -9.67 -0.28
N PRO A 433 9.02 -10.96 -0.64
CA PRO A 433 8.79 -11.38 -2.03
C PRO A 433 7.35 -11.16 -2.51
N LEU A 434 6.40 -10.94 -1.58
CA LEU A 434 4.95 -10.80 -1.89
C LEU A 434 4.69 -9.83 -3.04
N GLY A 435 3.91 -10.23 -4.04
CA GLY A 435 3.50 -9.43 -5.19
C GLY A 435 2.02 -9.63 -5.50
N PHE A 436 1.46 -8.79 -6.40
CA PHE A 436 0.01 -8.71 -6.64
C PHE A 436 -0.30 -8.75 -8.15
N PRO A 437 -1.59 -8.86 -8.54
CA PRO A 437 -2.02 -8.94 -9.94
C PRO A 437 -1.56 -7.77 -10.83
N VAL A 438 -1.09 -6.68 -10.25
CA VAL A 438 -0.60 -5.50 -10.96
C VAL A 438 0.89 -5.28 -10.71
N PRO A 439 1.60 -4.50 -11.57
CA PRO A 439 2.97 -4.10 -11.28
C PRO A 439 3.10 -3.56 -9.87
N THR A 440 3.98 -4.15 -9.07
CA THR A 440 4.18 -3.82 -7.66
C THR A 440 5.63 -3.40 -7.45
N LEU A 441 5.88 -2.09 -7.48
CA LEU A 441 7.20 -1.51 -7.24
C LEU A 441 7.52 -1.53 -5.75
N LYS A 442 8.55 -2.28 -5.36
CA LYS A 442 9.05 -2.31 -3.98
C LYS A 442 10.11 -1.26 -3.76
N ILE A 443 9.86 -0.40 -2.76
CA ILE A 443 10.69 0.75 -2.44
C ILE A 443 11.29 0.54 -1.06
N SER A 444 12.61 0.38 -0.97
CA SER A 444 13.28 0.19 0.30
C SER A 444 13.43 1.49 1.09
N SER A 445 13.27 1.41 2.42
CA SER A 445 13.54 2.53 3.35
C SER A 445 15.02 2.74 3.61
N ASN A 446 15.85 1.73 3.34
CA ASN A 446 17.29 1.72 3.62
C ASN A 446 18.05 0.99 2.50
N THR A 447 19.34 1.30 2.37
CA THR A 447 20.20 0.75 1.32
C THR A 447 20.62 -0.69 1.59
N ASP A 448 20.65 -1.12 2.85
CA ASP A 448 21.04 -2.48 3.21
C ASP A 448 20.13 -3.54 2.58
N ILE A 449 18.81 -3.38 2.71
CA ILE A 449 17.86 -4.32 2.09
C ILE A 449 17.88 -4.24 0.56
N ALA A 450 18.06 -3.04 -0.01
CA ALA A 450 18.18 -2.88 -1.46
C ALA A 450 19.38 -3.64 -2.02
N THR A 451 20.51 -3.59 -1.31
CA THR A 451 21.74 -4.29 -1.68
C THR A 451 21.63 -5.80 -1.49
N ARG A 452 21.05 -6.25 -0.36
CA ARG A 452 20.93 -7.69 -0.05
C ARG A 452 19.87 -8.41 -0.88
N LYS A 453 18.82 -7.70 -1.33
CA LYS A 453 17.67 -8.28 -2.04
C LYS A 453 17.35 -7.52 -3.35
N PRO A 454 18.31 -7.37 -4.27
CA PRO A 454 18.13 -6.58 -5.48
C PRO A 454 17.04 -7.13 -6.40
N HIS A 455 16.73 -8.42 -6.30
CA HIS A 455 15.64 -9.05 -7.07
C HIS A 455 14.25 -8.89 -6.44
N TRP A 456 14.15 -8.33 -5.21
CA TRP A 456 12.88 -7.96 -4.60
C TRP A 456 12.63 -6.46 -4.72
N ILE A 457 13.69 -5.64 -4.60
CA ILE A 457 13.60 -4.18 -4.47
C ILE A 457 13.77 -3.54 -5.84
N ASP A 458 12.81 -2.71 -6.24
CA ASP A 458 12.82 -1.95 -7.49
C ASP A 458 13.47 -0.58 -7.34
N PHE A 459 13.38 0.03 -6.14
CA PHE A 459 13.86 1.38 -5.90
C PHE A 459 14.43 1.56 -4.48
N ASN A 460 15.58 2.23 -4.35
CA ASN A 460 16.26 2.49 -3.08
C ASN A 460 16.03 3.92 -2.59
N ALA A 461 15.09 4.13 -1.65
CA ALA A 461 14.92 5.42 -0.99
C ALA A 461 15.93 5.64 0.16
N GLY A 462 16.65 4.60 0.61
CA GLY A 462 17.70 4.70 1.62
C GLY A 462 18.89 5.57 1.20
N SER A 463 19.08 5.79 -0.10
CA SER A 463 20.09 6.71 -0.64
C SER A 463 19.95 8.17 -0.12
N LEU A 464 18.77 8.54 0.40
CA LEU A 464 18.57 9.78 1.14
C LEU A 464 19.42 9.83 2.42
N LEU A 465 19.38 8.74 3.21
CA LEU A 465 20.16 8.64 4.46
C LEU A 465 21.65 8.50 4.18
N ASP A 466 21.99 7.90 3.03
CA ASP A 466 23.38 7.81 2.56
C ASP A 466 23.93 9.16 2.09
N GLY A 467 23.08 10.18 1.93
CA GLY A 467 23.45 11.49 1.41
C GLY A 467 23.88 11.48 -0.07
N THR A 468 23.57 10.39 -0.79
CA THR A 468 23.92 10.26 -2.22
C THR A 468 22.88 10.88 -3.13
N LYS A 469 21.63 11.00 -2.68
CA LYS A 469 20.53 11.67 -3.38
C LYS A 469 19.72 12.54 -2.43
N THR A 470 19.19 13.64 -2.96
CA THR A 470 18.20 14.46 -2.27
C THR A 470 16.79 13.87 -2.44
N MET A 471 15.86 14.26 -1.60
CA MET A 471 14.46 13.84 -1.72
C MET A 471 13.84 14.29 -3.06
N ALA A 472 14.22 15.44 -3.61
CA ALA A 472 13.75 15.91 -4.91
C ALA A 472 14.25 15.01 -6.07
N GLN A 473 15.52 14.63 -6.03
CA GLN A 473 16.08 13.69 -7.02
C GLN A 473 15.39 12.32 -6.94
N LEU A 474 15.13 11.82 -5.72
CA LEU A 474 14.42 10.56 -5.52
C LEU A 474 12.97 10.63 -6.05
N GLU A 475 12.29 11.77 -5.85
CA GLU A 475 10.94 12.01 -6.37
C GLU A 475 10.92 11.95 -7.89
N ASP A 476 11.86 12.61 -8.57
CA ASP A 476 11.94 12.63 -10.02
C ASP A 476 12.30 11.25 -10.58
N ASP A 477 13.26 10.56 -9.97
CA ASP A 477 13.69 9.23 -10.39
C ASP A 477 12.57 8.19 -10.21
N LEU A 478 11.86 8.22 -9.06
CA LEU A 478 10.75 7.31 -8.81
C LEU A 478 9.57 7.60 -9.75
N PHE A 479 9.27 8.88 -10.00
CA PHE A 479 8.21 9.23 -10.92
C PHE A 479 8.51 8.77 -12.36
N ALA A 480 9.76 8.92 -12.81
CA ALA A 480 10.19 8.40 -14.11
C ALA A 480 10.08 6.86 -14.18
N LEU A 481 10.46 6.15 -13.11
CA LEU A 481 10.31 4.69 -13.02
C LEU A 481 8.83 4.29 -13.09
N ILE A 482 7.93 5.00 -12.39
CA ILE A 482 6.49 4.74 -12.44
C ILE A 482 5.97 4.86 -13.88
N LEU A 483 6.34 5.89 -14.62
CA LEU A 483 5.93 6.08 -16.02
C LEU A 483 6.48 5.00 -16.93
N ALA A 484 7.74 4.62 -16.78
CA ALA A 484 8.39 3.54 -17.57
C ALA A 484 7.69 2.19 -17.31
N VAL A 485 7.37 1.88 -16.05
CA VAL A 485 6.64 0.64 -15.69
C VAL A 485 5.20 0.69 -16.18
N ALA A 486 4.49 1.82 -16.03
CA ALA A 486 3.14 1.99 -16.55
C ALA A 486 3.08 1.84 -18.07
N SER A 487 4.10 2.33 -18.80
CA SER A 487 4.24 2.20 -20.24
C SER A 487 4.65 0.79 -20.73
N GLY A 488 5.04 -0.10 -19.81
CA GLY A 488 5.54 -1.44 -20.15
C GLY A 488 6.97 -1.44 -20.70
N GLU A 489 7.67 -0.31 -20.62
CA GLU A 489 9.09 -0.20 -21.01
C GLU A 489 10.00 -0.96 -20.04
N GLN A 490 9.54 -1.06 -18.77
CA GLN A 490 10.21 -1.78 -17.72
C GLN A 490 9.20 -2.64 -16.94
N LEU A 491 9.59 -3.87 -16.60
CA LEU A 491 8.81 -4.72 -15.69
C LEU A 491 9.24 -4.50 -14.24
N ALA A 492 8.27 -4.50 -13.33
CA ALA A 492 8.53 -4.56 -11.91
C ALA A 492 9.10 -5.95 -11.51
N ASN A 493 9.82 -6.02 -10.39
CA ASN A 493 10.44 -7.28 -9.96
C ASN A 493 9.41 -8.36 -9.59
N ASN A 494 8.22 -7.98 -9.10
CA ASN A 494 7.16 -8.96 -8.88
C ASN A 494 6.72 -9.64 -10.19
N GLU A 495 6.68 -8.90 -11.29
CA GLU A 495 6.33 -9.45 -12.61
C GLU A 495 7.41 -10.39 -13.13
N LYS A 496 8.69 -9.97 -13.04
CA LYS A 496 9.86 -10.78 -13.47
C LYS A 496 9.96 -12.11 -12.70
N ASN A 497 9.57 -12.09 -11.41
CA ASN A 497 9.63 -13.26 -10.52
C ASN A 497 8.32 -14.06 -10.49
N GLY A 498 7.23 -13.60 -11.14
CA GLY A 498 5.94 -14.26 -11.14
C GLY A 498 5.20 -14.19 -9.80
N TYR A 499 5.51 -13.23 -8.93
CA TYR A 499 4.83 -13.06 -7.64
C TYR A 499 3.52 -12.30 -7.85
N ARG A 500 2.39 -13.03 -7.78
CA ARG A 500 1.05 -12.51 -8.10
C ARG A 500 0.00 -13.17 -7.23
N GLU A 501 -0.05 -12.77 -5.97
CA GLU A 501 -0.97 -13.31 -4.98
C GLU A 501 -2.21 -12.42 -4.83
N ILE A 502 -3.31 -13.02 -4.41
CA ILE A 502 -4.48 -12.34 -3.88
C ILE A 502 -4.81 -12.86 -2.49
N ALA A 503 -5.39 -12.01 -1.66
CA ALA A 503 -5.94 -12.40 -0.36
C ALA A 503 -7.26 -11.67 -0.11
N ILE A 504 -8.20 -12.37 0.52
CA ILE A 504 -9.57 -11.88 0.75
C ILE A 504 -9.78 -11.75 2.26
N TRP A 505 -10.37 -10.65 2.69
CA TRP A 505 -10.71 -10.43 4.10
C TRP A 505 -11.79 -11.40 4.55
N LYS A 506 -11.50 -12.14 5.62
CA LYS A 506 -12.39 -13.10 6.24
C LYS A 506 -12.40 -12.90 7.76
N GLU A 507 -13.59 -12.86 8.35
CA GLU A 507 -13.76 -12.73 9.80
C GLU A 507 -14.86 -13.64 10.38
N GLY A 508 -15.74 -14.17 9.54
CA GLY A 508 -16.96 -14.83 9.95
C GLY A 508 -16.87 -16.35 10.11
N VAL A 509 -18.04 -16.96 10.27
CA VAL A 509 -18.21 -18.40 10.43
C VAL A 509 -18.05 -19.11 9.09
N THR A 510 -17.38 -20.26 9.10
CA THR A 510 -17.34 -21.22 7.99
C THR A 510 -18.35 -22.34 8.26
N LEU A 511 -19.21 -22.68 7.26
CA LEU A 511 -20.18 -23.78 7.32
C LEU A 511 -19.46 -25.14 7.43
#